data_c9ef546024249c8faff02fd4bc344f08
#
_entry.id   c9ef546024249c8faff02fd4bc344f08
#
_cell.length_a   1.000
_cell.length_b   1.000
_cell.length_c   1.000
_cell.angle_alpha   90.00
_cell.angle_beta   90.00
_cell.angle_gamma   90.00
#
_symmetry.space_group_name_H-M   'P 1'
#
loop_
_entity.id
_entity.type
_entity.pdbx_description
1 polymer ?
#
loop_
_entity_poly.entity_id
_entity_poly.type
_entity_poly.pdbx_seq_one_letter_code
_entity_poly.pdbx_strand_id
1 'polypeptide(L)'
;MGTGLIRSSFSCCNSVENRQPVAFSKQPGNIPDKISLANALRQLDMLDLASPVIVADNGFYSQDNMTHFAREHTKFLMLANSTDKWVRSEIDAAREELGHFRNVCPFDVDVSGVMRRRQHGFSIVRKRTRGNFEAGETESFTRRLYVHVFHKPEAAPIQERRLRESLFSLKKDLEDGVEEFRPAAQ
;
A
#
# COMPACT_ATOMS: atom_id res chain seq x y z
N MET A 1 -9.28 -34.22 16.58
CA MET A 1 -7.97 -33.90 15.99
C MET A 1 -8.22 -33.10 14.76
N GLY A 2 -8.02 -31.79 14.81
CA GLY A 2 -8.21 -30.91 13.64
C GLY A 2 -7.05 -31.07 12.68
N THR A 3 -7.31 -31.49 11.45
CA THR A 3 -6.34 -31.46 10.36
C THR A 3 -6.11 -29.99 10.00
N GLY A 4 -5.08 -29.38 10.58
CA GLY A 4 -4.66 -28.04 10.22
C GLY A 4 -4.22 -28.01 8.75
N LEU A 5 -5.01 -27.39 7.89
CA LEU A 5 -4.63 -27.13 6.52
C LEU A 5 -3.41 -26.19 6.52
N ILE A 6 -2.28 -26.68 6.04
CA ILE A 6 -1.08 -25.88 5.84
C ILE A 6 -1.36 -24.99 4.61
N ARG A 7 -1.62 -23.71 4.86
CA ARG A 7 -1.72 -22.70 3.79
C ARG A 7 -0.33 -22.21 3.44
N SER A 8 -0.04 -22.07 2.16
CA SER A 8 1.16 -21.40 1.65
C SER A 8 0.73 -20.24 0.79
N SER A 9 1.38 -19.10 0.94
CA SER A 9 1.25 -17.96 0.03
C SER A 9 2.42 -17.95 -0.95
N PHE A 10 2.14 -17.48 -2.16
CA PHE A 10 3.14 -17.30 -3.20
C PHE A 10 3.12 -15.84 -3.63
N SER A 11 4.29 -15.21 -3.61
CA SER A 11 4.48 -13.89 -4.21
C SER A 11 5.32 -14.08 -5.47
N CYS A 12 4.86 -13.51 -6.58
CA CYS A 12 5.58 -13.55 -7.84
C CYS A 12 5.94 -12.13 -8.26
N CYS A 13 7.21 -11.92 -8.55
CA CYS A 13 7.70 -10.67 -9.13
C CYS A 13 7.75 -10.83 -10.64
N ASN A 14 7.05 -9.99 -11.37
CA ASN A 14 7.03 -9.99 -12.82
C ASN A 14 7.72 -8.72 -13.35
N SER A 15 8.44 -8.87 -14.46
CA SER A 15 8.89 -7.71 -15.23
C SER A 15 7.70 -7.05 -15.89
N VAL A 16 7.55 -5.74 -15.70
CA VAL A 16 6.49 -4.95 -16.35
C VAL A 16 6.74 -4.87 -17.86
N GLU A 17 8.00 -4.80 -18.27
CA GLU A 17 8.40 -4.61 -19.66
C GLU A 17 8.07 -5.80 -20.55
N ASN A 18 8.49 -7.00 -20.15
CA ASN A 18 8.30 -8.22 -20.95
C ASN A 18 7.25 -9.17 -20.38
N ARG A 19 6.59 -8.81 -19.25
CA ARG A 19 5.52 -9.59 -18.60
C ARG A 19 5.94 -11.00 -18.19
N GLN A 20 7.23 -11.21 -17.95
CA GLN A 20 7.76 -12.52 -17.54
C GLN A 20 8.02 -12.54 -16.04
N PRO A 21 7.84 -13.71 -15.40
CA PRO A 21 8.22 -13.88 -14.01
C PRO A 21 9.74 -13.77 -13.86
N VAL A 22 10.20 -12.96 -12.92
CA VAL A 22 11.62 -12.73 -12.61
C VAL A 22 12.02 -13.50 -11.35
N ALA A 23 11.14 -13.50 -10.36
CA ALA A 23 11.37 -14.18 -9.11
C ALA A 23 10.05 -14.62 -8.48
N PHE A 24 10.09 -15.65 -7.65
CA PHE A 24 8.96 -16.05 -6.82
C PHE A 24 9.42 -16.36 -5.40
N SER A 25 8.56 -16.11 -4.44
CA SER A 25 8.79 -16.45 -3.04
C SER A 25 7.62 -17.28 -2.52
N LYS A 26 7.92 -18.41 -1.88
CA LYS A 26 6.94 -19.24 -1.17
C LYS A 26 7.09 -18.96 0.32
N GLN A 27 5.99 -18.67 0.98
CA GLN A 27 5.95 -18.38 2.41
C GLN A 27 4.81 -19.13 3.09
N PRO A 28 4.90 -19.37 4.41
CA PRO A 28 3.76 -19.82 5.19
C PRO A 28 2.59 -18.85 5.01
N GLY A 29 1.38 -19.39 4.79
CA GLY A 29 0.19 -18.57 4.49
C GLY A 29 -0.34 -17.71 5.65
N ASN A 30 0.29 -17.79 6.82
CA ASN A 30 0.02 -16.94 7.97
C ASN A 30 0.92 -15.69 8.03
N ILE A 31 1.85 -15.54 7.08
CA ILE A 31 2.71 -14.34 7.01
C ILE A 31 1.96 -13.27 6.21
N PRO A 32 1.71 -12.09 6.79
CA PRO A 32 1.11 -10.97 6.07
C PRO A 32 1.96 -10.53 4.87
N ASP A 33 1.32 -10.11 3.78
CA ASP A 33 1.98 -9.64 2.56
C ASP A 33 2.99 -8.51 2.82
N LYS A 34 2.70 -7.65 3.78
CA LYS A 34 3.59 -6.57 4.23
C LYS A 34 4.98 -7.08 4.66
N ILE A 35 5.03 -8.25 5.30
CA ILE A 35 6.29 -8.86 5.75
C ILE A 35 6.96 -9.63 4.61
N SER A 36 6.16 -10.21 3.71
CA SER A 36 6.64 -11.00 2.59
C SER A 36 7.47 -10.17 1.60
N LEU A 37 7.16 -8.87 1.48
CA LEU A 37 7.88 -7.97 0.58
C LEU A 37 9.38 -7.88 0.90
N ALA A 38 9.75 -7.78 2.17
CA ALA A 38 11.17 -7.71 2.56
C ALA A 38 11.95 -8.97 2.14
N ASN A 39 11.30 -10.13 2.14
CA ASN A 39 11.90 -11.38 1.68
C ASN A 39 12.02 -11.43 0.14
N ALA A 40 11.00 -10.94 -0.56
CA ALA A 40 11.04 -10.85 -2.02
C ALA A 40 12.13 -9.88 -2.51
N LEU A 41 12.31 -8.75 -1.83
CA LEU A 41 13.35 -7.77 -2.16
C LEU A 41 14.76 -8.36 -2.00
N ARG A 42 15.02 -9.12 -0.94
CA ARG A 42 16.33 -9.79 -0.76
C ARG A 42 16.63 -10.75 -1.92
N GLN A 43 15.60 -11.40 -2.48
CA GLN A 43 15.79 -12.27 -3.65
C GLN A 43 16.08 -11.44 -4.90
N LEU A 44 15.44 -10.27 -5.06
CA LEU A 44 15.72 -9.37 -6.18
C LEU A 44 17.12 -8.78 -6.09
N ASP A 45 17.62 -8.47 -4.89
CA ASP A 45 19.01 -8.01 -4.67
C ASP A 45 20.03 -9.02 -5.17
N MET A 46 19.71 -10.33 -5.08
CA MET A 46 20.59 -11.40 -5.59
C MET A 46 20.64 -11.46 -7.12
N LEU A 47 19.71 -10.80 -7.82
CA LEU A 47 19.65 -10.78 -9.28
C LEU A 47 20.44 -9.62 -9.90
N ASP A 48 21.12 -8.81 -9.07
CA ASP A 48 21.96 -7.67 -9.48
C ASP A 48 21.26 -6.74 -10.51
N LEU A 49 19.99 -6.45 -10.27
CA LEU A 49 19.20 -5.60 -11.14
C LEU A 49 19.60 -4.13 -10.98
N ALA A 50 20.01 -3.50 -12.06
CA ALA A 50 20.40 -2.09 -12.08
C ALA A 50 19.19 -1.18 -11.77
N SER A 51 19.11 -0.66 -10.51
CA SER A 51 18.13 0.35 -10.08
C SER A 51 16.66 0.02 -10.46
N PRO A 52 16.08 -1.09 -10.04
CA PRO A 52 14.72 -1.44 -10.40
C PRO A 52 13.71 -0.44 -9.83
N VAL A 53 12.59 -0.28 -10.51
CA VAL A 53 11.40 0.40 -9.97
C VAL A 53 10.45 -0.69 -9.48
N ILE A 54 10.18 -0.70 -8.18
CA ILE A 54 9.27 -1.67 -7.57
C ILE A 54 7.83 -1.16 -7.70
N VAL A 55 6.98 -1.92 -8.35
CA VAL A 55 5.53 -1.67 -8.39
C VAL A 55 4.85 -2.67 -7.49
N ALA A 56 4.18 -2.20 -6.46
CA ALA A 56 3.56 -3.05 -5.44
C ALA A 56 2.07 -2.70 -5.26
N ASP A 57 1.27 -3.74 -5.09
CA ASP A 57 -0.17 -3.62 -4.79
C ASP A 57 -0.42 -3.12 -3.36
N ASN A 58 -1.66 -2.74 -3.08
CA ASN A 58 -2.10 -2.20 -1.78
C ASN A 58 -1.83 -3.16 -0.61
N GLY A 59 -1.88 -4.48 -0.83
CA GLY A 59 -1.54 -5.47 0.19
C GLY A 59 -0.13 -5.32 0.77
N PHE A 60 0.79 -4.76 0.00
CA PHE A 60 2.17 -4.52 0.40
C PHE A 60 2.40 -3.14 1.03
N TYR A 61 1.38 -2.28 1.04
CA TYR A 61 1.50 -0.95 1.61
C TYR A 61 1.65 -1.01 3.14
N SER A 62 2.72 -0.43 3.64
CA SER A 62 2.92 -0.13 5.05
C SER A 62 3.95 0.98 5.22
N GLN A 63 3.90 1.69 6.35
CA GLN A 63 4.91 2.70 6.69
C GLN A 63 6.31 2.09 6.75
N ASP A 64 6.43 0.86 7.26
CA ASP A 64 7.72 0.15 7.34
C ASP A 64 8.28 -0.15 5.95
N ASN A 65 7.46 -0.61 5.00
CA ASN A 65 7.88 -0.88 3.64
C ASN A 65 8.27 0.40 2.91
N MET A 66 7.46 1.47 3.02
CA MET A 66 7.81 2.78 2.47
C MET A 66 9.12 3.31 3.04
N THR A 67 9.30 3.19 4.36
CA THR A 67 10.50 3.62 5.06
C THR A 67 11.72 2.83 4.59
N HIS A 68 11.57 1.53 4.40
CA HIS A 68 12.63 0.67 3.86
C HIS A 68 13.04 1.12 2.45
N PHE A 69 12.10 1.27 1.52
CA PHE A 69 12.39 1.75 0.17
C PHE A 69 13.06 3.13 0.16
N ALA A 70 12.53 4.06 0.95
CA ALA A 70 13.06 5.42 1.04
C ALA A 70 14.47 5.46 1.61
N ARG A 71 14.79 4.56 2.54
CA ARG A 71 16.12 4.44 3.14
C ARG A 71 17.14 3.86 2.16
N GLU A 72 16.78 2.77 1.49
CA GLU A 72 17.66 2.09 0.53
C GLU A 72 17.69 2.79 -0.84
N HIS A 73 17.08 3.96 -0.96
CA HIS A 73 16.99 4.72 -2.22
C HIS A 73 16.33 3.93 -3.38
N THR A 74 15.57 2.90 -3.06
CA THR A 74 14.85 2.10 -4.05
C THR A 74 13.67 2.90 -4.59
N LYS A 75 13.56 2.98 -5.91
CA LYS A 75 12.39 3.61 -6.56
C LYS A 75 11.19 2.68 -6.42
N PHE A 76 10.05 3.25 -6.04
CA PHE A 76 8.83 2.46 -5.88
C PHE A 76 7.59 3.22 -6.35
N LEU A 77 6.60 2.45 -6.77
CA LEU A 77 5.23 2.89 -7.01
C LEU A 77 4.32 1.95 -6.22
N MET A 78 3.49 2.51 -5.36
CA MET A 78 2.66 1.72 -4.46
C MET A 78 1.35 2.45 -4.19
N LEU A 79 0.27 1.69 -4.11
CA LEU A 79 -1.04 2.21 -3.78
C LEU A 79 -1.12 2.50 -2.28
N ALA A 80 -1.28 3.77 -1.91
CA ALA A 80 -1.34 4.18 -0.51
C ALA A 80 -2.75 4.02 0.08
N ASN A 81 -2.81 3.77 1.39
CA ASN A 81 -4.09 3.66 2.07
C ASN A 81 -4.69 5.06 2.33
N SER A 82 -5.88 5.29 1.82
CA SER A 82 -6.60 6.57 1.99
C SER A 82 -7.01 6.87 3.44
N THR A 83 -6.92 5.91 4.36
CA THR A 83 -7.16 6.13 5.80
C THR A 83 -6.01 6.82 6.51
N ASP A 84 -4.80 6.80 5.94
CA ASP A 84 -3.64 7.47 6.50
C ASP A 84 -3.83 9.00 6.47
N LYS A 85 -3.55 9.66 7.59
CA LYS A 85 -3.79 11.11 7.74
C LYS A 85 -3.07 11.93 6.67
N TRP A 86 -1.81 11.58 6.37
CA TRP A 86 -1.02 12.30 5.38
C TRP A 86 -1.55 12.10 3.95
N VAL A 87 -2.04 10.89 3.62
CA VAL A 87 -2.65 10.57 2.32
C VAL A 87 -3.96 11.33 2.16
N ARG A 88 -4.80 11.33 3.21
CA ARG A 88 -6.05 12.08 3.22
C ARG A 88 -5.81 13.58 3.01
N SER A 89 -4.79 14.15 3.65
CA SER A 89 -4.42 15.55 3.44
C SER A 89 -4.06 15.87 1.99
N GLU A 90 -3.36 14.96 1.29
CA GLU A 90 -3.05 15.14 -0.14
C GLU A 90 -4.28 14.98 -1.04
N ILE A 91 -5.18 14.05 -0.70
CA ILE A 91 -6.46 13.89 -1.42
C ILE A 91 -7.31 15.15 -1.27
N ASP A 92 -7.46 15.68 -0.06
CA ASP A 92 -8.25 16.89 0.20
C ASP A 92 -7.65 18.10 -0.52
N ALA A 93 -6.34 18.24 -0.52
CA ALA A 93 -5.64 19.31 -1.23
C ALA A 93 -5.72 19.20 -2.76
N ALA A 94 -5.92 18.00 -3.31
CA ALA A 94 -6.07 17.77 -4.75
C ALA A 94 -7.52 17.93 -5.23
N ARG A 95 -8.50 17.97 -4.32
CA ARG A 95 -9.94 17.86 -4.62
C ARG A 95 -10.42 18.89 -5.65
N GLU A 96 -10.04 20.14 -5.50
CA GLU A 96 -10.44 21.21 -6.42
C GLU A 96 -9.78 21.03 -7.80
N GLU A 97 -8.50 20.65 -7.82
CA GLU A 97 -7.74 20.46 -9.04
C GLU A 97 -8.26 19.29 -9.88
N LEU A 98 -8.74 18.22 -9.24
CA LEU A 98 -9.29 17.03 -9.91
C LEU A 98 -10.50 17.33 -10.78
N GLY A 99 -11.25 18.40 -10.48
CA GLY A 99 -12.41 18.84 -11.28
C GLY A 99 -12.02 19.61 -12.56
N HIS A 100 -10.76 19.99 -12.74
CA HIS A 100 -10.34 20.75 -13.92
C HIS A 100 -10.10 19.84 -15.12
N PHE A 101 -10.63 20.24 -16.29
CA PHE A 101 -10.47 19.51 -17.55
C PHE A 101 -9.00 19.20 -17.92
N ARG A 102 -8.07 20.09 -17.58
CA ARG A 102 -6.63 19.91 -17.84
C ARG A 102 -6.03 18.68 -17.12
N ASN A 103 -6.70 18.18 -16.11
CA ASN A 103 -6.25 17.05 -15.28
C ASN A 103 -6.94 15.75 -15.67
N VAL A 104 -7.73 15.74 -16.74
CA VAL A 104 -8.30 14.52 -17.31
C VAL A 104 -7.16 13.67 -17.87
N CYS A 105 -7.19 12.38 -17.56
CA CYS A 105 -6.20 11.43 -18.01
C CYS A 105 -6.27 11.27 -19.56
N PRO A 106 -5.17 11.41 -20.29
CA PRO A 106 -5.21 11.30 -21.75
C PRO A 106 -5.50 9.89 -22.26
N PHE A 107 -5.39 8.87 -21.40
CA PHE A 107 -5.62 7.46 -21.73
C PHE A 107 -6.99 6.95 -21.25
N ASP A 108 -7.65 7.67 -20.33
CA ASP A 108 -8.96 7.32 -19.78
C ASP A 108 -9.69 8.62 -19.40
N VAL A 109 -10.63 9.03 -20.25
CA VAL A 109 -11.38 10.29 -20.09
C VAL A 109 -12.27 10.33 -18.85
N ASP A 110 -12.57 9.16 -18.29
CA ASP A 110 -13.37 9.02 -17.07
C ASP A 110 -12.52 9.18 -15.80
N VAL A 111 -11.21 9.35 -15.95
CA VAL A 111 -10.28 9.50 -14.84
C VAL A 111 -9.62 10.87 -14.87
N SER A 112 -9.66 11.56 -13.75
CA SER A 112 -8.84 12.75 -13.50
C SER A 112 -7.66 12.40 -12.59
N GLY A 113 -6.50 13.01 -12.83
CA GLY A 113 -5.30 12.76 -12.06
C GLY A 113 -4.50 14.03 -11.77
N VAL A 114 -4.02 14.14 -10.54
CA VAL A 114 -3.15 15.23 -10.08
C VAL A 114 -1.90 14.66 -9.44
N MET A 115 -0.74 15.18 -9.82
CA MET A 115 0.53 14.83 -9.19
C MET A 115 0.98 15.94 -8.25
N ARG A 116 1.26 15.59 -7.01
CA ARG A 116 1.74 16.50 -5.98
C ARG A 116 3.12 16.06 -5.48
N ARG A 117 3.99 17.03 -5.26
CA ARG A 117 5.33 16.80 -4.71
C ARG A 117 5.33 17.13 -3.22
N ARG A 118 5.72 16.15 -2.40
CA ARG A 118 5.76 16.28 -0.95
C ARG A 118 7.13 15.91 -0.38
N GLN A 119 7.58 16.64 0.62
CA GLN A 119 8.64 16.17 1.52
C GLN A 119 7.97 15.33 2.63
N HIS A 120 8.37 14.06 2.71
CA HIS A 120 7.81 13.13 3.69
C HIS A 120 8.88 12.73 4.70
N GLY A 121 8.54 12.86 5.99
CA GLY A 121 9.40 12.43 7.08
C GLY A 121 9.21 10.94 7.38
N PHE A 122 10.32 10.24 7.48
CA PHE A 122 10.37 8.84 7.85
C PHE A 122 11.09 8.69 9.18
N SER A 123 10.69 7.70 9.98
CA SER A 123 11.34 7.37 11.24
C SER A 123 11.51 5.86 11.38
N ILE A 124 12.67 5.45 11.88
CA ILE A 124 13.01 4.05 12.15
C ILE A 124 13.45 3.95 13.60
N VAL A 125 12.78 3.08 14.36
CA VAL A 125 13.23 2.70 15.70
C VAL A 125 14.21 1.54 15.56
N ARG A 126 15.43 1.71 16.01
CA ARG A 126 16.48 0.71 15.95
C ARG A 126 16.21 -0.39 16.97
N LYS A 127 16.09 -1.62 16.49
CA LYS A 127 15.85 -2.79 17.35
C LYS A 127 17.11 -3.36 17.99
N ARG A 128 18.30 -2.99 17.47
CA ARG A 128 19.61 -3.49 17.92
C ARG A 128 20.65 -2.39 17.84
N THR A 129 21.61 -2.40 18.75
CA THR A 129 22.81 -1.55 18.68
C THR A 129 23.61 -1.85 17.40
N ARG A 130 23.90 -0.81 16.62
CA ARG A 130 24.74 -0.92 15.41
C ARG A 130 25.51 0.37 15.19
N GLY A 131 26.84 0.28 15.23
CA GLY A 131 27.70 1.45 15.10
C GLY A 131 27.50 2.40 16.28
N ASN A 132 27.28 3.68 15.99
CA ASN A 132 27.10 4.73 17.00
C ASN A 132 25.66 4.86 17.52
N PHE A 133 24.74 3.95 17.12
CA PHE A 133 23.35 4.00 17.54
C PHE A 133 23.01 2.89 18.52
N GLU A 134 22.28 3.24 19.58
CA GLU A 134 21.80 2.30 20.57
C GLU A 134 20.42 1.72 20.19
N ALA A 135 20.07 0.57 20.79
CA ALA A 135 18.74 -0.01 20.64
C ALA A 135 17.69 0.94 21.25
N GLY A 136 16.62 1.23 20.50
CA GLY A 136 15.58 2.17 20.91
C GLY A 136 15.77 3.59 20.36
N GLU A 137 16.93 3.94 19.85
CA GLU A 137 17.10 5.23 19.16
C GLU A 137 16.26 5.32 17.89
N THR A 138 15.70 6.50 17.68
CA THR A 138 14.91 6.81 16.49
C THR A 138 15.76 7.58 15.49
N GLU A 139 16.01 6.97 14.35
CA GLU A 139 16.59 7.65 13.19
C GLU A 139 15.48 8.27 12.37
N SER A 140 15.55 9.58 12.12
CA SER A 140 14.60 10.29 11.28
C SER A 140 15.29 10.86 10.05
N PHE A 141 14.63 10.76 8.90
CA PHE A 141 15.11 11.34 7.66
C PHE A 141 13.94 11.78 6.78
N THR A 142 14.21 12.61 5.78
CA THR A 142 13.19 13.15 4.89
C THR A 142 13.50 12.74 3.46
N ARG A 143 12.48 12.38 2.69
CA ARG A 143 12.58 12.11 1.25
C ARG A 143 11.46 12.80 0.50
N ARG A 144 11.73 13.07 -0.76
CA ARG A 144 10.74 13.59 -1.70
C ARG A 144 9.88 12.44 -2.20
N LEU A 145 8.55 12.58 -2.04
CA LEU A 145 7.56 11.70 -2.63
C LEU A 145 6.80 12.44 -3.73
N TYR A 146 6.43 11.71 -4.77
CA TYR A 146 5.47 12.14 -5.78
C TYR A 146 4.18 11.38 -5.50
N VAL A 147 3.15 12.11 -5.10
CA VAL A 147 1.84 11.56 -4.75
C VAL A 147 0.92 11.79 -5.95
N HIS A 148 0.45 10.71 -6.54
CA HIS A 148 -0.52 10.76 -7.63
C HIS A 148 -1.90 10.47 -7.05
N VAL A 149 -2.80 11.44 -7.16
CA VAL A 149 -4.20 11.32 -6.74
C VAL A 149 -5.05 11.16 -7.98
N PHE A 150 -5.77 10.06 -8.07
CA PHE A 150 -6.71 9.80 -9.17
C PHE A 150 -8.13 9.78 -8.65
N HIS A 151 -9.04 10.28 -9.47
CA HIS A 151 -10.47 10.28 -9.20
C HIS A 151 -11.22 9.74 -10.42
N LYS A 152 -12.07 8.73 -10.17
CA LYS A 152 -13.00 8.17 -11.14
C LYS A 152 -14.43 8.39 -10.64
N PRO A 153 -15.18 9.36 -11.18
CA PRO A 153 -16.51 9.71 -10.70
C PRO A 153 -17.49 8.54 -10.66
N GLU A 154 -17.42 7.64 -11.63
CA GLU A 154 -18.30 6.47 -11.71
C GLU A 154 -18.10 5.46 -10.57
N ALA A 155 -16.92 5.46 -9.94
CA ALA A 155 -16.64 4.57 -8.81
C ALA A 155 -17.33 5.05 -7.52
N ALA A 156 -17.60 6.34 -7.38
CA ALA A 156 -18.16 6.92 -6.16
C ALA A 156 -19.57 6.36 -5.83
N PRO A 157 -20.55 6.27 -6.75
CA PRO A 157 -21.85 5.69 -6.47
C PRO A 157 -21.80 4.23 -6.05
N ILE A 158 -20.86 3.46 -6.61
CA ILE A 158 -20.69 2.05 -6.28
C ILE A 158 -20.16 1.91 -4.84
N GLN A 159 -19.18 2.73 -4.46
CA GLN A 159 -18.62 2.74 -3.10
C GLN A 159 -19.67 3.22 -2.09
N GLU A 160 -20.43 4.25 -2.41
CA GLU A 160 -21.51 4.76 -1.57
C GLU A 160 -22.59 3.68 -1.33
N ARG A 161 -22.98 2.97 -2.36
CA ARG A 161 -23.93 1.87 -2.26
C ARG A 161 -23.40 0.77 -1.33
N ARG A 162 -22.15 0.33 -1.50
CA ARG A 162 -21.54 -0.67 -0.63
C ARG A 162 -21.47 -0.21 0.83
N LEU A 163 -21.17 1.05 1.07
CA LEU A 163 -21.17 1.63 2.41
C LEU A 163 -22.58 1.57 3.02
N ARG A 164 -23.60 1.97 2.27
CA ARG A 164 -25.00 1.92 2.71
C ARG A 164 -25.43 0.48 3.02
N GLU A 165 -25.08 -0.49 2.17
CA GLU A 165 -25.38 -1.91 2.40
C GLU A 165 -24.69 -2.43 3.67
N SER A 166 -23.43 -2.06 3.90
CA SER A 166 -22.71 -2.42 5.12
C SER A 166 -23.32 -1.80 6.38
N LEU A 167 -23.70 -0.53 6.33
CA LEU A 167 -24.37 0.17 7.43
C LEU A 167 -25.74 -0.43 7.74
N PHE A 168 -26.47 -0.83 6.71
CA PHE A 168 -27.77 -1.47 6.88
C PHE A 168 -27.65 -2.86 7.51
N SER A 169 -26.65 -3.65 7.10
CA SER A 169 -26.34 -4.94 7.72
C SER A 169 -25.99 -4.77 9.19
N LEU A 170 -25.07 -3.84 9.50
CA LEU A 170 -24.69 -3.54 10.89
C LEU A 170 -25.85 -3.10 11.75
N LYS A 171 -26.75 -2.27 11.22
CA LYS A 171 -27.95 -1.84 11.93
C LYS A 171 -28.83 -3.03 12.25
N LYS A 172 -29.04 -3.93 11.29
CA LYS A 172 -29.82 -5.15 11.48
C LYS A 172 -29.20 -6.07 12.53
N ASP A 173 -27.88 -6.30 12.48
CA ASP A 173 -27.17 -7.14 13.44
C ASP A 173 -27.31 -6.58 14.86
N LEU A 174 -27.28 -5.26 15.04
CA LEU A 174 -27.50 -4.58 16.31
C LEU A 174 -28.96 -4.74 16.81
N GLU A 175 -29.95 -4.63 15.92
CA GLU A 175 -31.37 -4.82 16.24
C GLU A 175 -31.68 -6.27 16.60
N ASP A 176 -31.01 -7.24 15.95
CA ASP A 176 -31.17 -8.67 16.21
C ASP A 176 -30.36 -9.15 17.42
N GLY A 177 -29.62 -8.26 18.12
CA GLY A 177 -28.88 -8.57 19.35
C GLY A 177 -27.64 -9.46 19.16
N VAL A 178 -27.03 -9.42 17.99
CA VAL A 178 -25.79 -10.16 17.68
C VAL A 178 -24.63 -9.48 18.40
N GLU A 179 -24.10 -10.12 19.45
CA GLU A 179 -22.99 -9.55 20.24
C GLU A 179 -21.61 -9.63 19.56
N GLU A 180 -21.45 -10.42 18.50
CA GLU A 180 -20.19 -10.51 17.76
C GLU A 180 -20.16 -9.60 16.54
N PHE A 181 -19.39 -8.55 16.62
CA PHE A 181 -19.05 -7.71 15.48
C PHE A 181 -18.15 -8.47 14.51
N ARG A 182 -18.67 -8.88 13.36
CA ARG A 182 -17.88 -9.40 12.24
C ARG A 182 -17.59 -8.26 11.26
N PRO A 183 -16.35 -7.74 11.20
CA PRO A 183 -16.01 -6.77 10.17
C PRO A 183 -16.22 -7.42 8.79
N ALA A 184 -16.88 -6.70 7.89
CA ALA A 184 -17.05 -7.15 6.51
C ALA A 184 -15.66 -7.48 5.92
N ALA A 185 -15.55 -8.67 5.32
CA ALA A 185 -14.32 -9.09 4.64
C ALA A 185 -13.99 -8.06 3.54
N GLN A 186 -12.79 -7.48 3.64
CA GLN A 186 -12.22 -6.60 2.63
C GLN A 186 -11.74 -7.42 1.43
#